data_93acbfcdd146332f950430ff170e6a4a
#
_entry.id   93acbfcdd146332f950430ff170e6a4a
#
_cell.length_a   1.000
_cell.length_b   1.000
_cell.length_c   1.000
_cell.angle_alpha   90.00
_cell.angle_beta   90.00
_cell.angle_gamma   90.00
#
_symmetry.space_group_name_H-M   'P 1'
#
loop_
_entity.id
_entity.type
_entity.pdbx_description
1 polymer ?
#
loop_
_entity_poly.entity_id
_entity_poly.type
_entity_poly.pdbx_seq_one_letter_code
_entity_poly.pdbx_strand_id
1 'polypeptide(L)'
;MIKIKKILSDQLEISKPEKEISEKINEISQNFIKQLNSKLKKKKISAEVFIGGSLAKGTLVKKSKYDVDIFVRFDDKYDEPGISKLLGKVLGNEAKKIHGSRDYYQQRVDEIIMEIIPVLKIKKPEDAKNVMDLSYFHVNYILKKAKQKKKISNEIILAKSFCYAQNCYGAEGYVKGFSG
;
A
#
# COMPACT_ATOMS: atom_id res chain seq x y z
N MET A 1 4.30 5.27 -35.89
CA MET A 1 4.29 4.29 -34.78
C MET A 1 5.59 4.26 -33.97
N ILE A 2 6.77 4.40 -34.57
CA ILE A 2 8.08 4.38 -33.86
C ILE A 2 8.17 5.48 -32.79
N LYS A 3 7.68 6.68 -33.07
CA LYS A 3 7.72 7.84 -32.12
C LYS A 3 6.95 7.59 -30.81
N ILE A 4 5.75 7.00 -30.86
CA ILE A 4 4.93 6.78 -29.67
C ILE A 4 5.60 5.77 -28.71
N LYS A 5 6.11 4.66 -29.22
CA LYS A 5 6.79 3.67 -28.39
C LYS A 5 8.01 4.25 -27.68
N LYS A 6 8.78 5.09 -28.37
CA LYS A 6 9.94 5.78 -27.79
C LYS A 6 9.49 6.74 -26.69
N ILE A 7 8.51 7.59 -26.95
CA ILE A 7 7.96 8.53 -25.96
C ILE A 7 7.48 7.80 -24.70
N LEU A 8 6.73 6.70 -24.86
CA LEU A 8 6.27 5.91 -23.71
C LEU A 8 7.42 5.24 -22.94
N SER A 9 8.46 4.80 -23.63
CA SER A 9 9.65 4.24 -22.98
C SER A 9 10.40 5.31 -22.19
N ASP A 10 10.64 6.47 -22.79
CA ASP A 10 11.34 7.58 -22.14
C ASP A 10 10.52 8.10 -20.92
N GLN A 11 9.20 8.21 -21.08
CA GLN A 11 8.31 8.61 -19.99
C GLN A 11 8.31 7.58 -18.84
N LEU A 12 8.34 6.28 -19.15
CA LEU A 12 8.41 5.24 -18.16
C LEU A 12 9.69 5.30 -17.33
N GLU A 13 10.81 5.57 -17.97
CA GLU A 13 12.11 5.71 -17.31
C GLU A 13 12.12 6.90 -16.35
N ILE A 14 11.63 8.06 -16.79
CA ILE A 14 11.50 9.26 -15.95
C ILE A 14 10.52 9.06 -14.78
N SER A 15 9.46 8.26 -15.00
CA SER A 15 8.39 8.04 -14.01
C SER A 15 8.77 7.06 -12.91
N LYS A 16 9.77 6.22 -13.11
CA LYS A 16 10.23 5.27 -12.08
C LYS A 16 11.11 5.96 -11.04
N PRO A 17 10.99 5.61 -9.76
CA PRO A 17 12.01 5.99 -8.79
C PRO A 17 13.35 5.33 -9.15
N GLU A 18 14.43 5.97 -8.78
CA GLU A 18 15.76 5.40 -8.90
C GLU A 18 15.86 4.09 -8.12
N LYS A 19 16.72 3.20 -8.59
CA LYS A 19 16.82 1.85 -8.03
C LYS A 19 17.20 1.89 -6.55
N GLU A 20 18.16 2.72 -6.20
CA GLU A 20 18.63 2.91 -4.82
C GLU A 20 17.50 3.41 -3.90
N ILE A 21 16.66 4.33 -4.39
CA ILE A 21 15.49 4.82 -3.63
C ILE A 21 14.50 3.68 -3.40
N SER A 22 14.21 2.90 -4.43
CA SER A 22 13.29 1.76 -4.32
C SER A 22 13.79 0.68 -3.36
N GLU A 23 15.09 0.38 -3.38
CA GLU A 23 15.75 -0.56 -2.49
C GLU A 23 15.71 -0.06 -1.04
N LYS A 24 16.02 1.21 -0.81
CA LYS A 24 15.95 1.86 0.51
C LYS A 24 14.53 1.83 1.08
N ILE A 25 13.51 2.16 0.27
CA ILE A 25 12.09 2.09 0.68
C ILE A 25 11.75 0.67 1.11
N ASN A 26 12.14 -0.33 0.32
CA ASN A 26 11.86 -1.73 0.64
C ASN A 26 12.56 -2.16 1.93
N GLU A 27 13.84 -1.84 2.12
CA GLU A 27 14.60 -2.17 3.32
C GLU A 27 13.96 -1.57 4.59
N ILE A 28 13.64 -0.28 4.58
CA ILE A 28 12.99 0.41 5.71
C ILE A 28 11.64 -0.24 6.01
N SER A 29 10.86 -0.56 4.96
CA SER A 29 9.56 -1.21 5.11
C SER A 29 9.66 -2.61 5.72
N GLN A 30 10.63 -3.41 5.29
CA GLN A 30 10.86 -4.75 5.85
C GLN A 30 11.31 -4.69 7.32
N ASN A 31 12.16 -3.72 7.66
CA ASN A 31 12.58 -3.52 9.04
C ASN A 31 11.40 -3.09 9.93
N PHE A 32 10.55 -2.19 9.43
CA PHE A 32 9.33 -1.78 10.11
C PHE A 32 8.40 -2.97 10.37
N ILE A 33 8.17 -3.83 9.37
CA ILE A 33 7.36 -5.05 9.51
C ILE A 33 7.91 -5.98 10.56
N LYS A 34 9.23 -6.20 10.61
CA LYS A 34 9.86 -7.03 11.65
C LYS A 34 9.60 -6.49 13.06
N GLN A 35 9.72 -5.19 13.24
CA GLN A 35 9.44 -4.53 14.52
C GLN A 35 7.96 -4.64 14.90
N LEU A 36 7.05 -4.39 13.96
CA LEU A 36 5.61 -4.48 14.18
C LEU A 36 5.17 -5.91 14.53
N ASN A 37 5.68 -6.92 13.82
CA ASN A 37 5.45 -8.33 14.14
C ASN A 37 5.94 -8.69 15.56
N SER A 38 7.09 -8.16 15.98
CA SER A 38 7.59 -8.34 17.35
C SER A 38 6.66 -7.71 18.40
N LYS A 39 6.17 -6.47 18.14
CA LYS A 39 5.20 -5.79 19.01
C LYS A 39 3.89 -6.59 19.14
N LEU A 40 3.36 -7.10 18.01
CA LEU A 40 2.15 -7.94 17.98
C LEU A 40 2.33 -9.24 18.79
N LYS A 41 3.45 -9.94 18.57
CA LYS A 41 3.78 -11.18 19.29
C LYS A 41 3.89 -10.96 20.81
N LYS A 42 4.58 -9.90 21.24
CA LYS A 42 4.71 -9.55 22.66
C LYS A 42 3.34 -9.31 23.32
N LYS A 43 2.38 -8.76 22.59
CA LYS A 43 1.01 -8.50 23.05
C LYS A 43 0.06 -9.69 22.86
N LYS A 44 0.56 -10.83 22.35
CA LYS A 44 -0.22 -12.04 22.04
C LYS A 44 -1.39 -11.77 21.08
N ILE A 45 -1.17 -10.87 20.12
CA ILE A 45 -2.15 -10.52 19.10
C ILE A 45 -1.88 -11.37 17.86
N SER A 46 -2.89 -12.10 17.41
CA SER A 46 -2.84 -12.93 16.21
C SER A 46 -3.17 -12.06 14.98
N ALA A 47 -2.14 -11.68 14.25
CA ALA A 47 -2.27 -10.94 13.02
C ALA A 47 -1.05 -11.19 12.11
N GLU A 48 -1.23 -11.06 10.81
CA GLU A 48 -0.18 -11.11 9.78
C GLU A 48 0.10 -9.70 9.27
N VAL A 49 1.36 -9.34 9.08
CA VAL A 49 1.74 -8.03 8.54
C VAL A 49 2.33 -8.21 7.14
N PHE A 50 1.85 -7.44 6.18
CA PHE A 50 2.36 -7.47 4.81
C PHE A 50 2.39 -6.09 4.16
N ILE A 51 3.27 -5.92 3.18
CA ILE A 51 3.33 -4.72 2.33
C ILE A 51 2.21 -4.80 1.30
N GLY A 52 1.48 -3.72 1.14
CA GLY A 52 0.47 -3.55 0.11
C GLY A 52 0.83 -2.47 -0.91
N GLY A 53 -0.20 -1.89 -1.50
CA GLY A 53 -0.11 -0.72 -2.35
C GLY A 53 0.86 -0.82 -3.51
N SER A 54 1.44 0.31 -3.84
CA SER A 54 2.33 0.48 -4.98
C SER A 54 3.65 -0.27 -4.83
N LEU A 55 4.19 -0.32 -3.60
CA LEU A 55 5.45 -1.00 -3.34
C LEU A 55 5.32 -2.50 -3.60
N ALA A 56 4.30 -3.14 -3.03
CA ALA A 56 4.06 -4.57 -3.23
C ALA A 56 3.81 -4.94 -4.70
N LYS A 57 3.09 -4.08 -5.43
CA LYS A 57 2.75 -4.30 -6.84
C LYS A 57 3.88 -3.97 -7.82
N GLY A 58 4.98 -3.37 -7.35
CA GLY A 58 6.09 -2.89 -8.20
C GLY A 58 5.65 -1.75 -9.13
N THR A 59 4.77 -0.87 -8.64
CA THR A 59 4.16 0.23 -9.41
C THR A 59 4.39 1.59 -8.76
N LEU A 60 5.51 1.73 -8.03
CA LEU A 60 5.92 3.03 -7.50
C LEU A 60 6.20 4.01 -8.64
N VAL A 61 5.75 5.25 -8.45
CA VAL A 61 6.05 6.38 -9.33
C VAL A 61 6.98 7.33 -8.59
N LYS A 62 7.93 7.94 -9.30
CA LYS A 62 8.87 8.93 -8.74
C LYS A 62 8.09 10.12 -8.19
N LYS A 63 8.31 10.44 -6.92
CA LYS A 63 7.71 11.57 -6.22
C LYS A 63 8.62 12.04 -5.09
N SER A 64 8.35 13.24 -4.55
CA SER A 64 9.16 13.85 -3.50
C SER A 64 9.00 13.18 -2.13
N LYS A 65 7.86 12.55 -1.87
CA LYS A 65 7.55 11.85 -0.62
C LYS A 65 6.91 10.52 -0.95
N TYR A 66 7.30 9.49 -0.25
CA TYR A 66 6.76 8.15 -0.44
C TYR A 66 5.90 7.74 0.74
N ASP A 67 4.77 7.15 0.44
CA ASP A 67 3.89 6.43 1.35
C ASP A 67 3.99 4.94 1.06
N VAL A 68 3.95 4.14 2.11
CA VAL A 68 3.99 2.67 2.02
C VAL A 68 2.82 2.11 2.81
N ASP A 69 1.97 1.37 2.12
CA ASP A 69 0.83 0.69 2.72
C ASP A 69 1.30 -0.57 3.46
N ILE A 70 1.10 -0.61 4.75
CA ILE A 70 1.37 -1.76 5.63
C ILE A 70 0.04 -2.28 6.15
N PHE A 71 -0.36 -3.44 5.69
CA PHE A 71 -1.59 -4.07 6.16
C PHE A 71 -1.32 -4.98 7.35
N VAL A 72 -2.10 -4.79 8.41
CA VAL A 72 -2.12 -5.66 9.59
C VAL A 72 -3.41 -6.46 9.53
N ARG A 73 -3.29 -7.73 9.14
CA ARG A 73 -4.39 -8.64 8.86
C ARG A 73 -4.69 -9.47 10.10
N PHE A 74 -5.71 -9.06 10.83
CA PHE A 74 -6.16 -9.69 12.07
C PHE A 74 -6.95 -10.96 11.79
N ASP A 75 -6.78 -11.98 12.62
CA ASP A 75 -7.56 -13.21 12.53
C ASP A 75 -9.06 -12.95 12.73
N ASP A 76 -9.88 -13.87 12.24
CA ASP A 76 -11.35 -13.82 12.24
C ASP A 76 -11.99 -13.78 13.63
N LYS A 77 -11.24 -14.13 14.68
CA LYS A 77 -11.68 -14.00 16.08
C LYS A 77 -11.81 -12.55 16.57
N TYR A 78 -11.30 -11.59 15.80
CA TYR A 78 -11.41 -10.15 16.12
C TYR A 78 -12.57 -9.52 15.35
N ASP A 79 -13.23 -8.55 15.96
CA ASP A 79 -14.31 -7.80 15.34
C ASP A 79 -13.83 -6.50 14.69
N GLU A 80 -14.64 -5.96 13.78
CA GLU A 80 -14.26 -4.79 13.01
C GLU A 80 -14.03 -3.53 13.86
N PRO A 81 -14.89 -3.16 14.84
CA PRO A 81 -14.66 -1.95 15.63
C PRO A 81 -13.41 -2.06 16.51
N GLY A 82 -13.04 -3.28 16.87
CA GLY A 82 -11.95 -3.57 17.81
C GLY A 82 -10.56 -3.48 17.19
N ILE A 83 -10.37 -3.91 15.93
CA ILE A 83 -9.04 -4.04 15.32
C ILE A 83 -8.28 -2.73 15.20
N SER A 84 -8.95 -1.61 14.88
CA SER A 84 -8.31 -0.29 14.83
C SER A 84 -7.83 0.15 16.20
N LYS A 85 -8.64 0.00 17.24
CA LYS A 85 -8.24 0.32 18.63
C LYS A 85 -7.10 -0.58 19.09
N LEU A 86 -7.15 -1.88 18.74
CA LEU A 86 -6.12 -2.85 19.09
C LEU A 86 -4.79 -2.50 18.43
N LEU A 87 -4.81 -2.15 17.14
CA LEU A 87 -3.63 -1.68 16.42
C LEU A 87 -3.05 -0.41 17.05
N GLY A 88 -3.88 0.56 17.41
CA GLY A 88 -3.44 1.77 18.11
C GLY A 88 -2.70 1.48 19.42
N LYS A 89 -3.17 0.51 20.23
CA LYS A 89 -2.47 0.06 21.44
C LYS A 89 -1.12 -0.61 21.15
N VAL A 90 -0.96 -1.21 19.95
CA VAL A 90 0.32 -1.82 19.52
C VAL A 90 1.31 -0.75 19.11
N LEU A 91 0.84 0.24 18.34
CA LEU A 91 1.67 1.32 17.79
C LEU A 91 2.05 2.37 18.87
N GLY A 92 1.15 2.61 19.84
CA GLY A 92 1.38 3.63 20.87
C GLY A 92 1.34 5.05 20.31
N ASN A 93 2.12 5.94 20.91
CA ASN A 93 2.14 7.37 20.56
C ASN A 93 3.01 7.68 19.32
N GLU A 94 3.68 6.68 18.77
CA GLU A 94 4.56 6.85 17.59
C GLU A 94 3.78 7.04 16.29
N ALA A 95 2.50 6.68 16.28
CA ALA A 95 1.65 6.73 15.09
C ALA A 95 0.44 7.64 15.30
N LYS A 96 0.18 8.49 14.31
CA LYS A 96 -1.00 9.35 14.26
C LYS A 96 -2.19 8.56 13.70
N LYS A 97 -3.31 8.59 14.42
CA LYS A 97 -4.57 8.02 13.94
C LYS A 97 -5.17 8.90 12.86
N ILE A 98 -5.61 8.27 11.79
CA ILE A 98 -6.31 8.91 10.66
C ILE A 98 -7.70 8.28 10.53
N HIS A 99 -8.71 9.12 10.36
CA HIS A 99 -10.09 8.70 10.13
C HIS A 99 -10.32 8.40 8.64
N GLY A 100 -10.94 7.26 8.37
CA GLY A 100 -11.31 6.81 7.03
C GLY A 100 -12.53 5.89 7.08
N SER A 101 -12.78 5.12 6.06
CA SER A 101 -13.82 4.06 6.07
C SER A 101 -13.60 3.05 7.20
N ARG A 102 -12.36 2.84 7.54
CA ARG A 102 -11.86 2.25 8.78
C ARG A 102 -10.69 3.09 9.25
N ASP A 103 -10.62 3.40 10.54
CA ASP A 103 -9.51 4.16 11.11
C ASP A 103 -8.18 3.41 10.88
N TYR A 104 -7.18 4.11 10.40
CA TYR A 104 -5.83 3.62 10.17
C TYR A 104 -4.80 4.53 10.84
N TYR A 105 -3.51 4.24 10.69
CA TYR A 105 -2.45 4.97 11.37
C TYR A 105 -1.37 5.37 10.37
N GLN A 106 -0.77 6.52 10.61
CA GLN A 106 0.41 6.98 9.91
C GLN A 106 1.57 7.14 10.87
N GLN A 107 2.71 6.61 10.51
CA GLN A 107 3.97 6.78 11.22
C GLN A 107 5.06 7.18 10.25
N ARG A 108 5.77 8.27 10.54
CA ARG A 108 6.93 8.67 9.74
C ARG A 108 8.14 7.85 10.17
N VAL A 109 8.80 7.24 9.21
CA VAL A 109 10.07 6.52 9.39
C VAL A 109 11.02 7.06 8.33
N ASP A 110 12.04 7.80 8.75
CA ASP A 110 12.89 8.61 7.88
C ASP A 110 12.05 9.55 6.98
N GLU A 111 12.22 9.46 5.66
CA GLU A 111 11.48 10.25 4.68
C GLU A 111 10.22 9.55 4.15
N ILE A 112 9.84 8.41 4.74
CA ILE A 112 8.72 7.57 4.30
C ILE A 112 7.59 7.68 5.30
N ILE A 113 6.36 7.75 4.80
CA ILE A 113 5.15 7.62 5.61
C ILE A 113 4.67 6.18 5.54
N MET A 114 4.69 5.48 6.68
CA MET A 114 4.07 4.17 6.80
C MET A 114 2.59 4.35 7.08
N GLU A 115 1.73 3.93 6.17
CA GLU A 115 0.28 3.85 6.37
C GLU A 115 -0.08 2.46 6.89
N ILE A 116 -0.43 2.38 8.17
CA ILE A 116 -0.63 1.10 8.87
C ILE A 116 -2.12 0.85 8.98
N ILE A 117 -2.62 -0.09 8.19
CA ILE A 117 -4.03 -0.29 7.91
C ILE A 117 -4.49 -1.61 8.51
N PRO A 118 -5.39 -1.60 9.52
CA PRO A 118 -5.95 -2.83 10.06
C PRO A 118 -6.99 -3.41 9.10
N VAL A 119 -6.88 -4.70 8.81
CA VAL A 119 -7.83 -5.45 7.98
C VAL A 119 -8.17 -6.78 8.63
N LEU A 120 -9.32 -7.34 8.29
CA LEU A 120 -9.73 -8.66 8.75
C LEU A 120 -9.21 -9.75 7.79
N LYS A 121 -8.87 -10.90 8.35
CA LYS A 121 -8.56 -12.10 7.60
C LYS A 121 -9.86 -12.75 7.14
N ILE A 122 -10.17 -12.56 5.88
CA ILE A 122 -11.34 -13.16 5.24
C ILE A 122 -10.91 -14.28 4.30
N LYS A 123 -11.78 -15.28 4.09
CA LYS A 123 -11.50 -16.44 3.23
C LYS A 123 -11.80 -16.15 1.77
N LYS A 124 -12.81 -15.37 1.50
CA LYS A 124 -13.26 -14.98 0.16
C LYS A 124 -13.70 -13.51 0.15
N PRO A 125 -13.68 -12.84 -1.00
CA PRO A 125 -14.03 -11.41 -1.11
C PRO A 125 -15.40 -11.05 -0.57
N GLU A 126 -16.39 -11.96 -0.69
CA GLU A 126 -17.75 -11.76 -0.25
C GLU A 126 -17.90 -11.66 1.28
N ASP A 127 -16.91 -12.14 2.03
CA ASP A 127 -16.88 -12.07 3.50
C ASP A 127 -16.39 -10.69 4.00
N ALA A 128 -16.03 -9.77 3.10
CA ALA A 128 -15.49 -8.45 3.48
C ALA A 128 -16.53 -7.60 4.21
N LYS A 129 -16.19 -7.12 5.39
CA LYS A 129 -17.01 -6.17 6.17
C LYS A 129 -16.66 -4.73 5.83
N ASN A 130 -15.47 -4.50 5.26
CA ASN A 130 -15.01 -3.21 4.81
C ASN A 130 -14.20 -3.40 3.51
N VAL A 131 -14.23 -2.42 2.63
CA VAL A 131 -13.47 -2.46 1.36
C VAL A 131 -11.98 -2.71 1.57
N MET A 132 -11.42 -2.26 2.69
CA MET A 132 -10.00 -2.46 3.01
C MET A 132 -9.65 -3.94 3.23
N ASP A 133 -10.61 -4.81 3.61
CA ASP A 133 -10.38 -6.24 3.78
C ASP A 133 -10.06 -6.94 2.45
N LEU A 134 -10.44 -6.34 1.33
CA LEU A 134 -10.15 -6.82 -0.02
C LEU A 134 -8.69 -6.58 -0.45
N SER A 135 -7.93 -5.77 0.29
CA SER A 135 -6.57 -5.35 -0.10
C SER A 135 -5.65 -6.53 -0.37
N TYR A 136 -5.74 -7.60 0.43
CA TYR A 136 -4.95 -8.82 0.23
C TYR A 136 -5.24 -9.50 -1.12
N PHE A 137 -6.51 -9.62 -1.46
CA PHE A 137 -6.94 -10.22 -2.73
C PHE A 137 -6.54 -9.35 -3.91
N HIS A 138 -6.71 -8.03 -3.77
CA HIS A 138 -6.36 -7.07 -4.81
C HIS A 138 -4.85 -7.10 -5.11
N VAL A 139 -4.00 -7.03 -4.09
CA VAL A 139 -2.53 -7.12 -4.27
C VAL A 139 -2.17 -8.42 -4.98
N ASN A 140 -2.67 -9.57 -4.50
CA ASN A 140 -2.37 -10.86 -5.08
C ASN A 140 -2.88 -11.00 -6.52
N TYR A 141 -4.05 -10.45 -6.83
CA TYR A 141 -4.58 -10.43 -8.20
C TYR A 141 -3.64 -9.68 -9.15
N ILE A 142 -3.21 -8.47 -8.77
CA ILE A 142 -2.30 -7.67 -9.60
C ILE A 142 -0.95 -8.37 -9.76
N LEU A 143 -0.38 -8.92 -8.68
CA LEU A 143 0.87 -9.69 -8.76
C LEU A 143 0.76 -10.90 -9.68
N LYS A 144 -0.35 -11.65 -9.62
CA LYS A 144 -0.61 -12.77 -10.53
C LYS A 144 -0.67 -12.31 -11.99
N LYS A 145 -1.35 -11.19 -12.27
CA LYS A 145 -1.44 -10.62 -13.62
C LYS A 145 -0.10 -10.11 -14.11
N ALA A 146 0.69 -9.45 -13.26
CA ALA A 146 2.03 -8.96 -13.60
C ALA A 146 3.01 -10.11 -13.93
N LYS A 147 2.90 -11.26 -13.24
CA LYS A 147 3.66 -12.47 -13.58
C LYS A 147 3.29 -13.01 -14.97
N GLN A 148 2.02 -12.96 -15.35
CA GLN A 148 1.54 -13.43 -16.65
C GLN A 148 1.90 -12.47 -17.79
N LYS A 149 1.90 -11.17 -17.53
CA LYS A 149 2.14 -10.11 -18.52
C LYS A 149 3.15 -9.12 -17.95
N LYS A 150 4.44 -9.33 -18.23
CA LYS A 150 5.56 -8.50 -17.71
C LYS A 150 5.41 -6.99 -17.91
N LYS A 151 4.56 -6.54 -18.84
CA LYS A 151 4.33 -5.11 -19.13
C LYS A 151 3.28 -4.46 -18.22
N ILE A 152 2.46 -5.21 -17.47
CA ILE A 152 1.35 -4.64 -16.69
C ILE A 152 1.82 -3.59 -15.68
N SER A 153 2.90 -3.87 -14.94
CA SER A 153 3.42 -2.89 -13.97
C SER A 153 3.87 -1.59 -14.66
N ASN A 154 4.47 -1.68 -15.84
CA ASN A 154 4.88 -0.51 -16.62
C ASN A 154 3.67 0.30 -17.11
N GLU A 155 2.62 -0.38 -17.59
CA GLU A 155 1.37 0.27 -18.03
C GLU A 155 0.68 0.98 -16.85
N ILE A 156 0.68 0.36 -15.66
CA ILE A 156 0.15 0.98 -14.44
C ILE A 156 0.96 2.23 -14.06
N ILE A 157 2.30 2.17 -14.13
CA ILE A 157 3.16 3.34 -13.85
C ILE A 157 2.85 4.49 -14.83
N LEU A 158 2.75 4.20 -16.12
CA LEU A 158 2.42 5.20 -17.13
C LEU A 158 1.03 5.81 -16.90
N ALA A 159 0.01 4.99 -16.61
CA ALA A 159 -1.33 5.46 -16.30
C ALA A 159 -1.35 6.35 -15.05
N LYS A 160 -0.64 5.95 -13.99
CA LYS A 160 -0.50 6.76 -12.77
C LYS A 160 0.18 8.09 -13.07
N SER A 161 1.27 8.08 -13.82
CA SER A 161 2.01 9.30 -14.21
C SER A 161 1.14 10.24 -15.01
N PHE A 162 0.33 9.71 -15.92
CA PHE A 162 -0.66 10.51 -16.66
C PHE A 162 -1.69 11.13 -15.70
N CYS A 163 -2.24 10.36 -14.77
CA CYS A 163 -3.19 10.88 -13.79
C CYS A 163 -2.56 11.96 -12.89
N TYR A 164 -1.30 11.81 -12.49
CA TYR A 164 -0.58 12.87 -11.76
C TYR A 164 -0.42 14.14 -12.60
N ALA A 165 -0.02 14.01 -13.86
CA ALA A 165 0.14 15.16 -14.76
C ALA A 165 -1.17 15.91 -15.01
N GLN A 166 -2.31 15.22 -14.95
CA GLN A 166 -3.64 15.79 -15.11
C GLN A 166 -4.30 16.20 -13.78
N ASN A 167 -3.59 16.12 -12.65
CA ASN A 167 -4.13 16.42 -11.32
C ASN A 167 -5.42 15.63 -10.99
N CYS A 168 -5.54 14.40 -11.50
CA CYS A 168 -6.69 13.52 -11.27
C CYS A 168 -6.32 12.21 -10.55
N TYR A 169 -5.13 12.15 -9.95
CA TYR A 169 -4.72 11.01 -9.13
C TYR A 169 -5.08 11.25 -7.67
N GLY A 170 -5.75 10.27 -7.07
CA GLY A 170 -6.19 10.32 -5.68
C GLY A 170 -7.71 10.23 -5.57
N ALA A 171 -8.17 9.53 -4.53
CA ALA A 171 -9.59 9.35 -4.24
C ALA A 171 -10.06 10.31 -3.13
N GLU A 172 -9.44 11.46 -2.99
CA GLU A 172 -9.77 12.42 -1.94
C GLU A 172 -11.19 12.98 -2.15
N GLY A 173 -12.12 12.44 -1.36
CA GLY A 173 -13.38 13.00 -0.90
C GLY A 173 -14.42 13.47 -1.93
N TYR A 174 -14.05 13.93 -3.07
CA TYR A 174 -14.92 14.46 -4.10
C TYR A 174 -14.56 13.93 -5.49
N VAL A 175 -15.05 12.72 -5.75
CA VAL A 175 -15.43 12.28 -7.11
C VAL A 175 -14.67 12.90 -8.28
N LYS A 176 -13.38 12.83 -8.38
CA LYS A 176 -12.69 13.17 -9.65
C LYS A 176 -11.28 12.60 -9.73
N GLY A 177 -10.98 11.53 -9.00
CA GLY A 177 -9.66 10.96 -9.04
C GLY A 177 -9.65 9.46 -9.29
N PHE A 178 -8.60 9.00 -9.90
CA PHE A 178 -8.28 7.58 -9.99
C PHE A 178 -7.39 7.22 -8.80
N SER A 179 -7.78 6.20 -8.03
CA SER A 179 -6.91 5.58 -7.04
C SER A 179 -6.17 4.39 -7.65
N GLY A 180 -4.88 4.27 -7.35
CA GLY A 180 -4.05 3.18 -7.86
C GLY A 180 -4.17 1.88 -7.08
#